data_4fb31a54ca0068d85742072df323e7b3
#
_entry.id   4fb31a54ca0068d85742072df323e7b3
#
_cell.length_a   1.000
_cell.length_b   1.000
_cell.length_c   1.000
_cell.angle_alpha   90.00
_cell.angle_beta   90.00
_cell.angle_gamma   90.00
#
_symmetry.space_group_name_H-M   'P 1'
#
loop_
_entity.id
_entity.type
_entity.pdbx_description
1 polymer ?
#
loop_
_entity_poly.entity_id
_entity_poly.type
_entity_poly.pdbx_seq_one_letter_code
_entity_poly.pdbx_strand_id
1 'polypeptide(L)'
;GPLKGQRLAEVPSAQMTLGDWQTLHPNSLTLQPDPNFKSRYDSLKGYDEGTIKSRLEKRDPGSWQFKSWVIGIESGGKSKAYDWNSLVRDRVIPDTIGRVHLLLTIEPNNRTFHALSYNDSLSFQYDSSTQTLRDVNTRSTWQPDGSCTDGPLRGAQLQPLQAYQEFWHSWRTFHPGTVAVK
;
A
#
# COMPACT_ATOMS: atom_id res chain seq x y z
N GLY A 1 -25.93 8.89 -20.79
CA GLY A 1 -26.93 9.22 -19.79
C GLY A 1 -26.68 10.58 -19.13
N PRO A 2 -27.56 11.05 -18.24
CA PRO A 2 -27.45 12.39 -17.62
C PRO A 2 -26.19 12.58 -16.77
N LEU A 3 -25.54 11.51 -16.37
CA LEU A 3 -24.28 11.53 -15.58
C LEU A 3 -23.03 11.34 -16.45
N LYS A 4 -23.17 11.40 -17.80
CA LYS A 4 -22.00 11.26 -18.70
C LYS A 4 -20.97 12.35 -18.43
N GLY A 5 -19.72 11.94 -18.18
CA GLY A 5 -18.60 12.84 -17.89
C GLY A 5 -18.42 13.21 -16.41
N GLN A 6 -19.34 12.81 -15.53
CA GLN A 6 -19.14 12.96 -14.10
C GLN A 6 -18.19 11.87 -13.59
N ARG A 7 -17.33 12.22 -12.63
CA ARG A 7 -16.49 11.29 -11.88
C ARG A 7 -16.95 11.24 -10.43
N LEU A 8 -16.97 10.06 -9.85
CA LEU A 8 -17.14 9.91 -8.41
C LEU A 8 -15.88 10.46 -7.71
N ALA A 9 -16.11 11.10 -6.56
CA ALA A 9 -15.00 11.47 -5.69
C ALA A 9 -14.32 10.20 -5.14
N GLU A 10 -12.99 10.20 -5.16
CA GLU A 10 -12.25 9.13 -4.50
C GLU A 10 -12.38 9.26 -2.98
N VAL A 11 -12.58 8.13 -2.32
CA VAL A 11 -12.58 8.04 -0.86
C VAL A 11 -11.25 7.40 -0.44
N PRO A 12 -10.50 8.02 0.47
CA PRO A 12 -9.27 7.43 1.00
C PRO A 12 -9.53 6.01 1.49
N SER A 13 -8.73 5.07 1.03
CA SER A 13 -8.85 3.67 1.37
C SER A 13 -7.48 3.06 1.64
N ALA A 14 -7.44 1.99 2.43
CA ALA A 14 -6.23 1.24 2.71
C ALA A 14 -6.44 -0.23 2.39
N GLN A 15 -5.42 -0.87 1.84
CA GLN A 15 -5.38 -2.31 1.61
C GLN A 15 -4.48 -2.95 2.65
N MET A 16 -5.07 -3.79 3.51
CA MET A 16 -4.33 -4.45 4.58
C MET A 16 -4.99 -5.76 4.97
N THR A 17 -4.29 -6.56 5.78
CA THR A 17 -4.89 -7.78 6.33
C THR A 17 -5.96 -7.43 7.37
N LEU A 18 -6.95 -8.32 7.56
CA LEU A 18 -7.96 -8.14 8.61
C LEU A 18 -7.30 -8.07 10.01
N GLY A 19 -6.23 -8.83 10.25
CA GLY A 19 -5.52 -8.81 11.53
C GLY A 19 -4.87 -7.45 11.80
N ASP A 20 -4.22 -6.85 10.80
CA ASP A 20 -3.63 -5.51 10.96
C ASP A 20 -4.73 -4.46 11.12
N TRP A 21 -5.83 -4.57 10.35
CA TRP A 21 -6.98 -3.68 10.54
C TRP A 21 -7.52 -3.72 11.97
N GLN A 22 -7.71 -4.92 12.52
CA GLN A 22 -8.21 -5.08 13.90
C GLN A 22 -7.22 -4.54 14.95
N THR A 23 -5.92 -4.63 14.67
CA THR A 23 -4.89 -4.05 15.56
C THR A 23 -4.95 -2.52 15.56
N LEU A 24 -5.08 -1.92 14.39
CA LEU A 24 -5.17 -0.46 14.24
C LEU A 24 -6.55 0.09 14.65
N HIS A 25 -7.60 -0.72 14.48
CA HIS A 25 -8.99 -0.33 14.72
C HIS A 25 -9.72 -1.35 15.60
N PRO A 26 -9.36 -1.48 16.88
CA PRO A 26 -9.83 -2.57 17.76
C PRO A 26 -11.35 -2.57 18.00
N ASN A 27 -12.02 -1.44 17.79
CA ASN A 27 -13.46 -1.29 17.95
C ASN A 27 -14.24 -1.52 16.65
N SER A 28 -13.60 -1.97 15.56
CA SER A 28 -14.26 -2.23 14.28
C SER A 28 -15.18 -3.45 14.36
N LEU A 29 -16.32 -3.33 13.69
CA LEU A 29 -17.23 -4.46 13.51
C LEU A 29 -16.89 -5.15 12.19
N THR A 30 -16.84 -6.49 12.22
CA THR A 30 -16.65 -7.31 11.03
C THR A 30 -17.95 -8.03 10.71
N LEU A 31 -18.45 -7.86 9.48
CA LEU A 31 -19.59 -8.62 9.00
C LEU A 31 -19.23 -10.10 8.96
N GLN A 32 -19.99 -10.91 9.69
CA GLN A 32 -19.78 -12.35 9.71
C GLN A 32 -20.35 -13.01 8.45
N PRO A 33 -19.66 -14.03 7.88
CA PRO A 33 -20.20 -14.78 6.76
C PRO A 33 -21.51 -15.51 7.17
N ASP A 34 -22.48 -15.53 6.26
CA ASP A 34 -23.69 -16.32 6.46
C ASP A 34 -23.36 -17.82 6.36
N PRO A 35 -23.62 -18.63 7.41
CA PRO A 35 -23.32 -20.06 7.40
C PRO A 35 -23.96 -20.84 6.24
N ASN A 36 -25.12 -20.37 5.76
CA ASN A 36 -25.84 -20.99 4.64
C ASN A 36 -25.09 -20.90 3.30
N PHE A 37 -24.14 -19.97 3.19
CA PHE A 37 -23.35 -19.75 1.98
C PHE A 37 -21.86 -20.11 2.15
N LYS A 38 -21.50 -20.81 3.22
CA LYS A 38 -20.10 -21.13 3.55
C LYS A 38 -19.31 -21.73 2.38
N SER A 39 -19.91 -22.68 1.65
CA SER A 39 -19.26 -23.32 0.49
C SER A 39 -18.99 -22.36 -0.67
N ARG A 40 -19.70 -21.24 -0.75
CA ARG A 40 -19.47 -20.20 -1.78
C ARG A 40 -18.30 -19.29 -1.41
N TYR A 41 -18.06 -19.04 -0.13
CA TYR A 41 -16.94 -18.23 0.33
C TYR A 41 -15.60 -18.98 0.16
N ASP A 42 -15.59 -20.30 0.40
CA ASP A 42 -14.40 -21.14 0.26
C ASP A 42 -13.84 -21.15 -1.17
N SER A 43 -14.69 -20.91 -2.18
CA SER A 43 -14.27 -20.86 -3.59
C SER A 43 -13.39 -19.65 -3.94
N LEU A 44 -13.36 -18.64 -3.07
CA LEU A 44 -12.56 -17.43 -3.23
C LEU A 44 -11.21 -17.51 -2.51
N LYS A 45 -10.90 -18.63 -1.85
CA LYS A 45 -9.65 -18.84 -1.13
C LYS A 45 -8.46 -18.69 -2.07
N GLY A 46 -7.54 -17.76 -1.73
CA GLY A 46 -6.34 -17.45 -2.51
C GLY A 46 -6.58 -16.51 -3.70
N TYR A 47 -7.80 -15.97 -3.84
CA TYR A 47 -8.10 -15.00 -4.90
C TYR A 47 -7.29 -13.70 -4.71
N ASP A 48 -7.26 -13.17 -3.51
CA ASP A 48 -6.51 -11.98 -3.11
C ASP A 48 -4.99 -12.12 -3.26
N GLU A 49 -4.48 -13.35 -3.17
CA GLU A 49 -3.07 -13.66 -3.35
C GLU A 49 -2.70 -13.93 -4.82
N GLY A 50 -3.68 -13.98 -5.72
CA GLY A 50 -3.47 -14.37 -7.12
C GLY A 50 -2.96 -15.82 -7.26
N THR A 51 -3.29 -16.68 -6.29
CA THR A 51 -2.83 -18.08 -6.27
C THR A 51 -3.83 -19.06 -6.86
N ILE A 52 -5.04 -18.61 -7.19
CA ILE A 52 -6.06 -19.43 -7.85
C ILE A 52 -5.52 -19.88 -9.22
N LYS A 53 -5.63 -21.17 -9.49
CA LYS A 53 -5.17 -21.82 -10.73
C LYS A 53 -6.12 -21.52 -11.90
N SER A 54 -6.38 -20.26 -12.18
CA SER A 54 -7.11 -19.85 -13.37
C SER A 54 -6.22 -19.00 -14.29
N ARG A 55 -6.62 -18.84 -15.55
CA ARG A 55 -5.87 -17.99 -16.49
C ARG A 55 -5.87 -16.51 -16.09
N LEU A 56 -6.85 -16.10 -15.29
CA LEU A 56 -7.07 -14.70 -14.95
C LEU A 56 -6.29 -14.26 -13.71
N GLU A 57 -6.12 -15.15 -12.72
CA GLU A 57 -5.70 -14.74 -11.37
C GLU A 57 -4.25 -15.11 -11.03
N LYS A 58 -3.57 -15.95 -11.81
CA LYS A 58 -2.20 -16.34 -11.47
C LYS A 58 -1.26 -15.14 -11.52
N ARG A 59 -0.72 -14.78 -10.35
CA ARG A 59 0.28 -13.74 -10.22
C ARG A 59 1.61 -14.15 -10.87
N ASP A 60 2.27 -13.22 -11.53
CA ASP A 60 3.67 -13.36 -11.93
C ASP A 60 4.57 -13.05 -10.74
N PRO A 61 5.46 -13.98 -10.33
CA PRO A 61 6.32 -13.76 -9.15
C PRO A 61 7.46 -12.77 -9.41
N GLY A 62 7.85 -12.59 -10.67
CA GLY A 62 8.90 -11.65 -11.07
C GLY A 62 8.38 -10.20 -11.12
N SER A 63 9.32 -9.25 -11.11
CA SER A 63 9.00 -7.83 -11.20
C SER A 63 8.73 -7.41 -12.65
N TRP A 64 7.79 -6.48 -12.85
CA TRP A 64 7.46 -5.83 -14.14
C TRP A 64 6.96 -6.76 -15.24
N GLN A 65 6.51 -7.95 -14.89
CA GLN A 65 5.81 -8.85 -15.79
C GLN A 65 4.32 -8.46 -15.86
N PHE A 66 3.59 -9.05 -16.78
CA PHE A 66 2.21 -8.68 -17.06
C PHE A 66 1.31 -8.63 -15.80
N LYS A 67 1.40 -9.66 -14.95
CA LYS A 67 0.66 -9.78 -13.68
C LYS A 67 1.54 -9.63 -12.44
N SER A 68 2.66 -8.92 -12.52
CA SER A 68 3.40 -8.54 -11.32
C SER A 68 2.59 -7.58 -10.47
N TRP A 69 2.65 -7.72 -9.17
CA TRP A 69 2.08 -6.73 -8.27
C TRP A 69 2.91 -5.46 -8.26
N VAL A 70 2.21 -4.34 -8.32
CA VAL A 70 2.77 -3.01 -8.14
C VAL A 70 1.92 -2.23 -7.15
N ILE A 71 2.49 -1.20 -6.57
CA ILE A 71 1.76 -0.18 -5.83
C ILE A 71 1.70 1.05 -6.72
N GLY A 72 0.49 1.39 -7.16
CA GLY A 72 0.23 2.57 -7.98
C GLY A 72 -0.17 3.76 -7.12
N ILE A 73 0.42 4.92 -7.40
CA ILE A 73 0.08 6.20 -6.75
C ILE A 73 -0.09 7.25 -7.83
N GLU A 74 -1.17 8.02 -7.70
CA GLU A 74 -1.39 9.22 -8.50
C GLU A 74 -1.43 10.46 -7.60
N SER A 75 -0.73 11.51 -7.98
CA SER A 75 -0.76 12.80 -7.30
C SER A 75 -0.47 13.93 -8.27
N GLY A 76 -1.34 14.94 -8.27
CA GLY A 76 -1.17 16.14 -9.11
C GLY A 76 -1.07 15.84 -10.60
N GLY A 77 -1.82 14.85 -11.10
CA GLY A 77 -1.82 14.43 -12.50
C GLY A 77 -0.57 13.68 -12.95
N LYS A 78 0.27 13.24 -12.00
CA LYS A 78 1.40 12.36 -12.24
C LYS A 78 1.13 11.02 -11.58
N SER A 79 1.53 9.93 -12.26
CA SER A 79 1.39 8.58 -11.73
C SER A 79 2.72 7.85 -11.69
N LYS A 80 2.92 7.07 -10.66
CA LYS A 80 4.07 6.19 -10.46
C LYS A 80 3.60 4.80 -10.05
N ALA A 81 4.36 3.80 -10.47
CA ALA A 81 4.19 2.43 -10.02
C ALA A 81 5.48 1.95 -9.35
N TYR A 82 5.36 1.34 -8.20
CA TYR A 82 6.45 0.80 -7.40
C TYR A 82 6.37 -0.72 -7.39
N ASP A 83 7.51 -1.37 -7.61
CA ASP A 83 7.54 -2.83 -7.60
C ASP A 83 7.29 -3.38 -6.20
N TRP A 84 6.32 -4.29 -6.09
CA TRP A 84 6.00 -4.96 -4.84
C TRP A 84 7.18 -5.73 -4.25
N ASN A 85 7.94 -6.43 -5.10
CA ASN A 85 9.07 -7.22 -4.63
C ASN A 85 10.20 -6.32 -4.09
N SER A 86 10.38 -5.14 -4.69
CA SER A 86 11.32 -4.14 -4.17
C SER A 86 10.88 -3.63 -2.79
N LEU A 87 9.61 -3.30 -2.61
CA LEU A 87 9.11 -2.89 -1.29
C LEU A 87 9.26 -3.98 -0.23
N VAL A 88 8.98 -5.24 -0.58
CA VAL A 88 9.18 -6.37 0.35
C VAL A 88 10.66 -6.54 0.74
N ARG A 89 11.58 -6.35 -0.20
CA ARG A 89 13.02 -6.44 0.04
C ARG A 89 13.55 -5.29 0.88
N ASP A 90 13.22 -4.05 0.48
CA ASP A 90 13.82 -2.84 1.00
C ASP A 90 13.08 -2.29 2.23
N ARG A 91 11.85 -2.75 2.48
CA ARG A 91 10.96 -2.41 3.60
C ARG A 91 10.43 -0.98 3.57
N VAL A 92 11.17 -0.07 2.97
CA VAL A 92 10.85 1.36 2.86
C VAL A 92 11.35 1.89 1.52
N ILE A 93 10.50 2.67 0.85
CA ILE A 93 10.87 3.39 -0.38
C ILE A 93 10.46 4.85 -0.22
N PRO A 94 11.41 5.75 0.08
CA PRO A 94 11.18 7.18 0.01
C PRO A 94 11.25 7.64 -1.45
N ASP A 95 10.33 8.51 -1.86
CA ASP A 95 10.31 9.09 -3.21
C ASP A 95 9.54 10.42 -3.19
N THR A 96 9.39 11.03 -4.37
CA THR A 96 8.62 12.26 -4.57
C THR A 96 7.74 12.12 -5.80
N ILE A 97 6.45 12.42 -5.68
CA ILE A 97 5.52 12.49 -6.80
C ILE A 97 4.97 13.93 -6.93
N GLY A 98 5.27 14.59 -8.04
CA GLY A 98 4.95 16.02 -8.17
C GLY A 98 5.68 16.88 -7.13
N ARG A 99 4.94 17.40 -6.16
CA ARG A 99 5.46 18.18 -5.02
C ARG A 99 5.30 17.47 -3.69
N VAL A 100 4.88 16.21 -3.71
CA VAL A 100 4.60 15.43 -2.50
C VAL A 100 5.76 14.48 -2.24
N HIS A 101 6.41 14.62 -1.09
CA HIS A 101 7.32 13.61 -0.58
C HIS A 101 6.50 12.44 -0.06
N LEU A 102 6.77 11.26 -0.57
CA LEU A 102 6.06 10.05 -0.22
C LEU A 102 6.99 9.00 0.38
N LEU A 103 6.44 8.22 1.26
CA LEU A 103 7.06 7.08 1.89
C LEU A 103 6.17 5.86 1.69
N LEU A 104 6.68 4.86 0.98
CA LEU A 104 6.08 3.54 0.99
C LEU A 104 6.74 2.70 2.05
N THR A 105 5.93 2.02 2.85
CA THR A 105 6.36 1.09 3.90
C THR A 105 5.59 -0.21 3.80
N ILE A 106 6.09 -1.26 4.41
CA ILE A 106 5.42 -2.55 4.48
C ILE A 106 5.58 -3.17 5.86
N GLU A 107 4.49 -3.73 6.39
CA GLU A 107 4.48 -4.42 7.66
C GLU A 107 5.33 -5.71 7.63
N PRO A 108 5.81 -6.19 8.78
CA PRO A 108 6.61 -7.41 8.84
C PRO A 108 5.97 -8.65 8.19
N ASN A 109 4.64 -8.67 8.10
CA ASN A 109 3.88 -9.75 7.46
C ASN A 109 4.01 -9.80 5.92
N ASN A 110 4.63 -8.79 5.27
CA ASN A 110 4.78 -8.64 3.83
C ASN A 110 3.45 -8.59 3.04
N ARG A 111 2.37 -8.16 3.67
CA ARG A 111 1.01 -8.12 3.07
C ARG A 111 0.35 -6.77 3.21
N THR A 112 0.59 -6.08 4.31
CA THR A 112 0.05 -4.75 4.58
C THR A 112 1.09 -3.70 4.25
N PHE A 113 0.76 -2.80 3.38
CA PHE A 113 1.61 -1.66 3.03
C PHE A 113 0.93 -0.34 3.38
N HIS A 114 1.71 0.69 3.55
CA HIS A 114 1.25 2.05 3.76
C HIS A 114 1.91 2.98 2.75
N ALA A 115 1.13 3.91 2.23
CA ALA A 115 1.63 5.04 1.45
C ALA A 115 1.37 6.30 2.26
N LEU A 116 2.42 7.04 2.56
CA LEU A 116 2.39 8.14 3.52
C LEU A 116 3.04 9.38 2.90
N SER A 117 2.52 10.56 3.21
CA SER A 117 3.19 11.82 2.88
C SER A 117 3.92 12.38 4.08
N TYR A 118 5.05 13.02 3.81
CA TYR A 118 5.87 13.67 4.82
C TYR A 118 6.46 14.98 4.31
N ASN A 119 6.97 15.81 5.20
CA ASN A 119 7.65 17.04 4.83
C ASN A 119 9.14 16.78 4.54
N ASP A 120 9.78 17.68 3.81
CA ASP A 120 11.16 17.59 3.36
C ASP A 120 12.22 17.66 4.49
N SER A 121 11.80 17.96 5.72
CA SER A 121 12.70 17.95 6.88
C SER A 121 12.96 16.54 7.44
N LEU A 122 12.22 15.52 7.01
CA LEU A 122 12.36 14.15 7.47
C LEU A 122 13.15 13.31 6.45
N SER A 123 13.88 12.32 6.94
CA SER A 123 14.63 11.38 6.10
C SER A 123 14.61 9.99 6.74
N PHE A 124 13.96 9.04 6.11
CA PHE A 124 13.66 7.74 6.69
C PHE A 124 14.63 6.64 6.26
N GLN A 125 15.01 5.81 7.22
CA GLN A 125 15.73 4.55 7.01
C GLN A 125 15.02 3.44 7.80
N TYR A 126 15.06 2.22 7.27
CA TYR A 126 14.52 1.06 7.96
C TYR A 126 15.57 0.44 8.87
N ASP A 127 15.20 0.22 10.13
CA ASP A 127 15.98 -0.54 11.10
C ASP A 127 15.45 -1.97 11.19
N SER A 128 16.18 -2.91 10.64
CA SER A 128 15.79 -4.31 10.60
C SER A 128 15.82 -4.99 11.97
N SER A 129 16.59 -4.46 12.92
CA SER A 129 16.70 -5.04 14.27
C SER A 129 15.46 -4.77 15.11
N THR A 130 14.85 -3.63 14.94
CA THR A 130 13.63 -3.21 15.65
C THR A 130 12.37 -3.28 14.79
N GLN A 131 12.52 -3.52 13.48
CA GLN A 131 11.44 -3.51 12.49
C GLN A 131 10.70 -2.16 12.43
N THR A 132 11.42 -1.07 12.67
CA THR A 132 10.89 0.29 12.69
C THR A 132 11.57 1.18 11.65
N LEU A 133 11.03 2.37 11.46
CA LEU A 133 11.65 3.42 10.68
C LEU A 133 12.36 4.42 11.60
N ARG A 134 13.50 4.88 11.18
CA ARG A 134 14.23 5.94 11.87
C ARG A 134 14.33 7.17 10.98
N ASP A 135 13.88 8.30 11.48
CA ASP A 135 14.20 9.57 10.86
C ASP A 135 15.62 10.00 11.24
N VAL A 136 16.48 10.12 10.25
CA VAL A 136 17.90 10.43 10.43
C VAL A 136 18.10 11.84 10.99
N ASN A 137 17.25 12.78 10.61
CA ASN A 137 17.40 14.20 10.96
C ASN A 137 17.00 14.48 12.42
N THR A 138 15.86 13.95 12.86
CA THR A 138 15.35 14.18 14.22
C THR A 138 15.71 13.05 15.18
N ARG A 139 16.18 11.89 14.68
CA ARG A 139 16.42 10.65 15.43
C ARG A 139 15.14 10.04 16.04
N SER A 140 13.98 10.48 15.57
CA SER A 140 12.70 9.91 15.99
C SER A 140 12.49 8.51 15.40
N THR A 141 11.79 7.66 16.17
CA THR A 141 11.43 6.30 15.77
C THR A 141 9.97 6.25 15.36
N TRP A 142 9.71 5.59 14.24
CA TRP A 142 8.40 5.52 13.63
C TRP A 142 8.01 4.07 13.31
N GLN A 143 6.74 3.75 13.41
CA GLN A 143 6.19 2.49 12.93
C GLN A 143 5.94 2.54 11.42
N PRO A 144 5.81 1.39 10.74
CA PRO A 144 5.45 1.35 9.32
C PRO A 144 4.14 2.08 8.99
N ASP A 145 3.18 2.14 9.90
CA ASP A 145 1.91 2.85 9.75
C ASP A 145 2.04 4.40 9.80
N GLY A 146 3.27 4.90 9.99
CA GLY A 146 3.56 6.33 10.07
C GLY A 146 3.32 6.96 11.44
N SER A 147 3.11 6.19 12.48
CA SER A 147 3.05 6.70 13.86
C SER A 147 4.44 6.87 14.47
N CYS A 148 4.72 8.02 15.06
CA CYS A 148 5.97 8.29 15.76
C CYS A 148 5.88 7.83 17.21
N THR A 149 6.69 6.85 17.59
CA THR A 149 6.63 6.21 18.93
C THR A 149 7.68 6.73 19.90
N ASP A 150 8.79 7.27 19.39
CA ASP A 150 9.87 7.78 20.24
C ASP A 150 10.63 8.93 19.60
N GLY A 151 11.37 9.70 20.43
CA GLY A 151 12.17 10.85 20.02
C GLY A 151 11.41 12.18 20.03
N PRO A 152 12.03 13.23 19.44
CA PRO A 152 11.49 14.59 19.48
C PRO A 152 10.11 14.77 18.84
N LEU A 153 9.73 13.87 17.93
CA LEU A 153 8.43 13.92 17.23
C LEU A 153 7.43 12.90 17.77
N ARG A 154 7.66 12.32 18.95
CA ARG A 154 6.75 11.33 19.55
C ARG A 154 5.30 11.82 19.57
N GLY A 155 4.38 10.98 19.10
CA GLY A 155 2.95 11.28 18.99
C GLY A 155 2.55 11.94 17.67
N ALA A 156 3.51 12.26 16.79
CA ALA A 156 3.19 12.70 15.42
C ALA A 156 2.72 11.53 14.56
N GLN A 157 1.95 11.85 13.52
CA GLN A 157 1.42 10.90 12.54
C GLN A 157 1.66 11.43 11.12
N LEU A 158 2.23 10.59 10.25
CA LEU A 158 2.31 10.89 8.82
C LEU A 158 0.93 10.77 8.18
N GLN A 159 0.70 11.54 7.12
CA GLN A 159 -0.60 11.57 6.46
C GLN A 159 -0.71 10.47 5.41
N PRO A 160 -1.79 9.66 5.41
CA PRO A 160 -1.98 8.64 4.39
C PRO A 160 -2.16 9.27 3.00
N LEU A 161 -1.57 8.59 2.01
CA LEU A 161 -1.79 8.84 0.58
C LEU A 161 -2.61 7.71 -0.01
N GLN A 162 -3.46 8.05 -0.98
CA GLN A 162 -4.18 7.04 -1.75
C GLN A 162 -3.20 6.24 -2.61
N ALA A 163 -3.24 4.92 -2.47
CA ALA A 163 -2.41 3.99 -3.20
C ALA A 163 -3.16 2.68 -3.45
N TYR A 164 -2.81 2.00 -4.54
CA TYR A 164 -3.49 0.78 -4.98
C TYR A 164 -2.48 -0.34 -5.23
N GLN A 165 -2.69 -1.50 -4.60
CA GLN A 165 -2.00 -2.71 -5.03
C GLN A 165 -2.77 -3.32 -6.21
N GLU A 166 -2.14 -3.39 -7.36
CA GLU A 166 -2.72 -3.90 -8.59
C GLU A 166 -1.74 -4.75 -9.39
N PHE A 167 -2.23 -5.41 -10.45
CA PHE A 167 -1.37 -5.97 -11.48
C PHE A 167 -0.80 -4.86 -12.37
N TRP A 168 0.47 -4.99 -12.73
CA TRP A 168 1.17 -4.01 -13.56
C TRP A 168 0.44 -3.69 -14.87
N HIS A 169 -0.12 -4.71 -15.57
CA HIS A 169 -0.87 -4.46 -16.80
C HIS A 169 -2.14 -3.61 -16.55
N SER A 170 -2.82 -3.82 -15.41
CA SER A 170 -4.01 -3.06 -15.04
C SER A 170 -3.62 -1.59 -14.79
N TRP A 171 -2.70 -1.37 -13.86
CA TRP A 171 -2.24 -0.03 -13.53
C TRP A 171 -1.84 0.79 -14.76
N ARG A 172 -0.94 0.27 -15.60
CA ARG A 172 -0.45 0.99 -16.79
C ARG A 172 -1.52 1.23 -17.86
N THR A 173 -2.57 0.42 -17.90
CA THR A 173 -3.69 0.60 -18.84
C THR A 173 -4.51 1.83 -18.48
N PHE A 174 -4.78 2.03 -17.19
CA PHE A 174 -5.52 3.18 -16.70
C PHE A 174 -4.63 4.41 -16.46
N HIS A 175 -3.33 4.23 -16.37
CA HIS A 175 -2.33 5.29 -16.16
C HIS A 175 -1.24 5.23 -17.24
N PRO A 176 -1.55 5.55 -18.52
CA PRO A 176 -0.62 5.32 -19.63
C PRO A 176 0.67 6.15 -19.55
N GLY A 177 0.71 7.22 -18.75
CA GLY A 177 1.89 8.04 -18.49
C GLY A 177 2.66 7.67 -17.22
N THR A 178 2.34 6.53 -16.60
CA THR A 178 2.94 6.14 -15.31
C THR A 178 4.44 5.86 -15.44
N VAL A 179 5.19 6.29 -14.44
CA VAL A 179 6.63 6.00 -14.30
C VAL A 179 6.80 4.72 -13.48
N ALA A 180 7.49 3.73 -14.04
CA ALA A 180 7.89 2.53 -13.31
C ALA A 180 9.14 2.81 -12.48
N VAL A 181 9.04 2.76 -11.16
CA VAL A 181 10.15 2.95 -10.21
C VAL A 181 10.80 1.58 -9.96
N LYS A 182 12.05 1.45 -10.43
CA LYS A 182 12.82 0.19 -10.36
C LYS A 182 13.74 0.15 -9.15
#